data_427401fee2d6702ac4f93df29cc4061a
#
_entry.id   427401fee2d6702ac4f93df29cc4061a
#
_cell.length_a   1.000
_cell.length_b   1.000
_cell.length_c   1.000
_cell.angle_alpha   90.00
_cell.angle_beta   90.00
_cell.angle_gamma   90.00
#
_symmetry.space_group_name_H-M   'P 1'
#
loop_
_entity.id
_entity.type
_entity.pdbx_description
1 polymer ?
#
loop_
_entity_poly.entity_id
_entity_poly.type
_entity_poly.pdbx_seq_one_letter_code
_entity_poly.pdbx_strand_id
1 'polypeptide(L)'
;MSDKKTLLLVDGSSYLYRAFHAMPDLRAVPGDPASPATGAIRGMINMMERLRKDIPAEYAACVFDAKGPTFRDEIYPEYKQNRSPMPDDLRSQIEPIHELVRLMGWKVLDVPGVEADDVIGTLAAVGSSHGIEVIVSSGDKDLAQLVNEHITIIDTMNGKRRDLAGVQEEFGVPASLMLDYQILVGDTVDNVPGVQKVGPKTAAKLLLEYGSLDNLMAHADEVKGVVGENLRKAVDWLPTGRQLLKIRTDCDLNGYVPELPSLETIRLGDPNEADLLAFYEKYGFKGLVRSRGAGASESSGASKPSKPAFVPQEDLFAEPEPVVTVTGDKHYETILTWDQFNAWLPKIEAAECVAIDTETTSLDAMRADLVGISWSVKPGEAAYLPLRHEGPDAPVQLPMHDVLAKLKPWLENPLKLKVGQHIKYDRHVFANVGIEVRGYAHDTMLQSYVLEVHKPHSLSSLALRHVGRTGMTYEDLCGKGAHQISFAQVDVEKASEYSCEDSDQCLDVHGVLWPRIQADPKLRAIYDIEIATSEALFRIERNGVLIDGPTLAGQSQALGQRILQLETEAYEIAGQPFNLSSPKQLGEIFFDKLGLPVIKKTATG
;
A
#
# COMPACT_ATOMS: atom_id res chain seq x y z
N MET A 1 13.79 -17.48 -30.36
CA MET A 1 14.00 -16.80 -29.06
C MET A 1 14.35 -17.90 -28.10
N SER A 2 15.50 -17.90 -27.49
CA SER A 2 15.87 -18.88 -26.45
C SER A 2 14.89 -18.71 -25.30
N ASP A 3 14.16 -19.78 -24.92
CA ASP A 3 13.32 -19.78 -23.72
C ASP A 3 14.23 -19.48 -22.51
N LYS A 4 14.24 -18.23 -22.06
CA LYS A 4 14.95 -17.86 -20.83
C LYS A 4 14.26 -18.55 -19.66
N LYS A 5 15.00 -19.43 -19.00
CA LYS A 5 14.53 -20.07 -17.77
C LYS A 5 14.41 -19.04 -16.67
N THR A 6 13.37 -19.13 -15.85
CA THR A 6 13.12 -18.24 -14.72
C THR A 6 13.11 -19.02 -13.41
N LEU A 7 13.81 -18.50 -12.41
CA LEU A 7 13.80 -18.95 -11.01
C LEU A 7 13.01 -17.94 -10.17
N LEU A 8 11.92 -18.38 -9.55
CA LEU A 8 11.09 -17.56 -8.69
C LEU A 8 11.31 -17.96 -7.21
N LEU A 9 11.84 -17.04 -6.43
CA LEU A 9 12.08 -17.20 -5.00
C LEU A 9 11.09 -16.34 -4.21
N VAL A 10 10.37 -16.95 -3.28
CA VAL A 10 9.37 -16.26 -2.45
C VAL A 10 9.87 -16.19 -1.02
N ASP A 11 9.90 -15.01 -0.46
CA ASP A 11 10.10 -14.79 0.96
C ASP A 11 8.80 -15.18 1.71
N GLY A 12 8.75 -16.44 2.11
CA GLY A 12 7.59 -17.03 2.77
C GLY A 12 7.31 -16.43 4.14
N SER A 13 8.36 -16.03 4.88
CA SER A 13 8.21 -15.38 6.19
C SER A 13 7.54 -14.01 6.04
N SER A 14 7.97 -13.19 5.10
CA SER A 14 7.33 -11.91 4.79
C SER A 14 5.88 -12.11 4.35
N TYR A 15 5.61 -13.09 3.49
CA TYR A 15 4.27 -13.44 3.03
C TYR A 15 3.35 -13.91 4.17
N LEU A 16 3.86 -14.73 5.08
CA LEU A 16 3.14 -15.21 6.25
C LEU A 16 2.63 -14.06 7.13
N TYR A 17 3.52 -13.13 7.50
CA TYR A 17 3.15 -11.96 8.32
C TYR A 17 2.18 -11.04 7.58
N ARG A 18 2.40 -10.80 6.29
CA ARG A 18 1.49 -10.01 5.46
C ARG A 18 0.11 -10.62 5.36
N ALA A 19 0.02 -11.93 5.10
CA ALA A 19 -1.24 -12.65 5.06
C ALA A 19 -2.00 -12.54 6.38
N PHE A 20 -1.29 -12.67 7.51
CA PHE A 20 -1.89 -12.56 8.83
C PHE A 20 -2.47 -11.18 9.11
N HIS A 21 -1.73 -10.12 8.78
CA HIS A 21 -2.18 -8.74 9.04
C HIS A 21 -3.20 -8.21 8.03
N ALA A 22 -3.24 -8.77 6.82
CA ALA A 22 -4.17 -8.36 5.79
C ALA A 22 -5.55 -9.03 5.88
N MET A 23 -5.66 -10.13 6.60
CA MET A 23 -6.90 -10.90 6.68
C MET A 23 -7.60 -10.66 8.03
N PRO A 24 -8.94 -10.63 8.04
CA PRO A 24 -9.70 -10.62 9.28
C PRO A 24 -9.48 -11.91 10.08
N ASP A 25 -9.96 -11.97 11.33
CA ASP A 25 -9.95 -13.20 12.14
C ASP A 25 -10.89 -14.24 11.53
N LEU A 26 -10.35 -15.02 10.59
CA LEU A 26 -11.05 -16.16 9.98
C LEU A 26 -10.77 -17.43 10.76
N ARG A 27 -11.81 -18.23 10.97
CA ARG A 27 -11.75 -19.51 11.66
C ARG A 27 -12.27 -20.64 10.76
N ALA A 28 -11.75 -21.85 10.96
CA ALA A 28 -12.19 -23.04 10.20
C ALA A 28 -13.71 -23.27 10.33
N VAL A 29 -14.27 -23.00 11.51
CA VAL A 29 -15.72 -22.93 11.76
C VAL A 29 -16.09 -21.47 12.03
N PRO A 30 -16.84 -20.81 11.13
CA PRO A 30 -17.21 -19.41 11.29
C PRO A 30 -17.99 -19.17 12.59
N GLY A 31 -17.55 -18.17 13.37
CA GLY A 31 -18.19 -17.80 14.64
C GLY A 31 -17.77 -18.62 15.85
N ASP A 32 -16.89 -19.60 15.70
CA ASP A 32 -16.32 -20.38 16.80
C ASP A 32 -14.88 -19.96 17.09
N PRO A 33 -14.62 -19.16 18.15
CA PRO A 33 -13.27 -18.74 18.52
C PRO A 33 -12.34 -19.88 18.92
N ALA A 34 -12.86 -21.05 19.28
CA ALA A 34 -12.06 -22.21 19.65
C ALA A 34 -11.59 -23.01 18.44
N SER A 35 -12.16 -22.76 17.25
CA SER A 35 -11.73 -23.44 16.02
C SER A 35 -10.40 -22.84 15.49
N PRO A 36 -9.62 -23.61 14.72
CA PRO A 36 -8.33 -23.13 14.19
C PRO A 36 -8.44 -21.82 13.44
N ALA A 37 -7.49 -20.89 13.68
CA ALA A 37 -7.34 -19.67 12.89
C ALA A 37 -6.93 -20.02 11.45
N THR A 38 -7.52 -19.35 10.46
CA THR A 38 -7.31 -19.65 9.03
C THR A 38 -7.07 -18.43 8.16
N GLY A 39 -7.01 -17.23 8.76
CA GLY A 39 -6.82 -15.98 8.04
C GLY A 39 -5.52 -15.95 7.25
N ALA A 40 -4.37 -16.26 7.89
CA ALA A 40 -3.08 -16.29 7.21
C ALA A 40 -3.03 -17.37 6.12
N ILE A 41 -3.64 -18.53 6.35
CA ILE A 41 -3.75 -19.61 5.33
C ILE A 41 -4.49 -19.08 4.10
N ARG A 42 -5.63 -18.40 4.29
CA ARG A 42 -6.42 -17.83 3.19
C ARG A 42 -5.66 -16.77 2.42
N GLY A 43 -4.99 -15.86 3.14
CA GLY A 43 -4.13 -14.84 2.52
C GLY A 43 -3.01 -15.46 1.70
N MET A 44 -2.36 -16.51 2.23
CA MET A 44 -1.28 -17.21 1.52
C MET A 44 -1.77 -17.91 0.24
N ILE A 45 -2.95 -18.56 0.26
CA ILE A 45 -3.56 -19.13 -0.95
C ILE A 45 -3.64 -18.07 -2.06
N ASN A 46 -4.27 -16.94 -1.75
CA ASN A 46 -4.48 -15.86 -2.73
C ASN A 46 -3.17 -15.31 -3.29
N MET A 47 -2.17 -15.10 -2.42
CA MET A 47 -0.88 -14.54 -2.81
C MET A 47 -0.09 -15.51 -3.69
N MET A 48 -0.07 -16.81 -3.34
CA MET A 48 0.69 -17.83 -4.10
C MET A 48 0.02 -18.16 -5.45
N GLU A 49 -1.31 -18.22 -5.52
CA GLU A 49 -2.06 -18.41 -6.78
C GLU A 49 -1.81 -17.25 -7.74
N ARG A 50 -1.91 -16.01 -7.23
CA ARG A 50 -1.63 -14.81 -8.03
C ARG A 50 -0.19 -14.80 -8.54
N LEU A 51 0.78 -15.07 -7.67
CA LEU A 51 2.19 -15.07 -8.03
C LEU A 51 2.51 -16.09 -9.13
N ARG A 52 1.94 -17.30 -9.03
CA ARG A 52 2.06 -18.36 -10.05
C ARG A 52 1.48 -17.95 -11.41
N LYS A 53 0.39 -17.18 -11.40
CA LYS A 53 -0.26 -16.68 -12.62
C LYS A 53 0.54 -15.52 -13.24
N ASP A 54 0.99 -14.58 -12.40
CA ASP A 54 1.62 -13.34 -12.85
C ASP A 54 3.07 -13.56 -13.32
N ILE A 55 3.76 -14.57 -12.76
CA ILE A 55 5.18 -14.85 -13.04
C ILE A 55 5.36 -16.32 -13.46
N PRO A 56 5.35 -16.61 -14.76
CA PRO A 56 5.69 -17.93 -15.26
C PRO A 56 7.13 -18.27 -14.90
N ALA A 57 7.35 -19.32 -14.13
CA ALA A 57 8.67 -19.75 -13.69
C ALA A 57 8.84 -21.27 -13.88
N GLU A 58 10.04 -21.68 -14.29
CA GLU A 58 10.39 -23.11 -14.42
C GLU A 58 10.83 -23.68 -13.07
N TYR A 59 11.51 -22.88 -12.27
CA TYR A 59 11.99 -23.24 -10.95
C TYR A 59 11.39 -22.30 -9.90
N ALA A 60 10.99 -22.84 -8.75
CA ALA A 60 10.41 -22.02 -7.69
C ALA A 60 10.63 -22.61 -6.30
N ALA A 61 10.92 -21.73 -5.34
CA ALA A 61 10.97 -22.07 -3.93
C ALA A 61 10.31 -20.99 -3.07
N CYS A 62 9.61 -21.42 -2.03
CA CYS A 62 9.10 -20.56 -0.97
C CYS A 62 9.95 -20.82 0.29
N VAL A 63 10.65 -19.79 0.76
CA VAL A 63 11.64 -19.89 1.80
C VAL A 63 11.12 -19.27 3.09
N PHE A 64 11.20 -20.00 4.19
CA PHE A 64 10.77 -19.57 5.52
C PHE A 64 11.93 -19.54 6.49
N ASP A 65 11.86 -18.70 7.51
CA ASP A 65 12.78 -18.75 8.63
C ASP A 65 12.55 -20.03 9.45
N ALA A 66 13.62 -20.77 9.69
CA ALA A 66 13.58 -21.94 10.55
C ALA A 66 13.49 -21.52 12.03
N LYS A 67 13.02 -22.45 12.88
CA LYS A 67 13.02 -22.23 14.34
C LYS A 67 14.45 -22.33 14.90
N GLY A 68 14.80 -21.43 15.78
CA GLY A 68 16.07 -21.44 16.52
C GLY A 68 16.95 -20.23 16.21
N PRO A 69 18.10 -20.15 16.87
CA PRO A 69 19.04 -19.07 16.65
C PRO A 69 19.75 -19.22 15.30
N THR A 70 20.18 -18.10 14.75
CA THR A 70 21.02 -18.02 13.56
C THR A 70 22.46 -17.61 13.94
N PHE A 71 23.37 -17.65 12.99
CA PHE A 71 24.74 -17.17 13.22
C PHE A 71 24.79 -15.69 13.64
N ARG A 72 23.76 -14.89 13.29
CA ARG A 72 23.67 -13.48 13.68
C ARG A 72 23.44 -13.31 15.18
N ASP A 73 22.67 -14.19 15.79
CA ASP A 73 22.47 -14.21 17.25
C ASP A 73 23.76 -14.53 18.01
N GLU A 74 24.64 -15.35 17.41
CA GLU A 74 25.98 -15.66 18.01
C GLU A 74 26.93 -14.47 17.90
N ILE A 75 26.89 -13.71 16.79
CA ILE A 75 27.73 -12.52 16.55
C ILE A 75 27.28 -11.36 17.44
N TYR A 76 25.97 -11.14 17.55
CA TYR A 76 25.37 -10.01 18.25
C TYR A 76 24.11 -10.44 19.01
N PRO A 77 24.22 -10.73 20.31
CA PRO A 77 23.10 -11.22 21.10
C PRO A 77 21.89 -10.30 21.17
N GLU A 78 22.06 -9.00 20.88
CA GLU A 78 20.96 -8.03 20.83
C GLU A 78 20.24 -8.00 19.45
N TYR A 79 20.68 -8.81 18.48
CA TYR A 79 20.06 -8.91 17.17
C TYR A 79 18.58 -9.31 17.29
N LYS A 80 17.69 -8.55 16.67
CA LYS A 80 16.22 -8.75 16.65
C LYS A 80 15.55 -8.83 18.05
N GLN A 81 16.22 -8.45 19.14
CA GLN A 81 15.64 -8.48 20.50
C GLN A 81 14.43 -7.53 20.67
N ASN A 82 14.33 -6.50 19.84
CA ASN A 82 13.22 -5.53 19.84
C ASN A 82 11.96 -6.05 19.15
N ARG A 83 11.98 -7.23 18.51
CA ARG A 83 10.83 -7.82 17.85
C ARG A 83 9.82 -8.38 18.87
N SER A 84 8.53 -8.08 18.67
CA SER A 84 7.46 -8.68 19.47
C SER A 84 7.35 -10.18 19.19
N PRO A 85 6.99 -10.99 20.19
CA PRO A 85 6.75 -12.41 19.97
C PRO A 85 5.65 -12.63 18.93
N MET A 86 5.80 -13.69 18.14
CA MET A 86 4.80 -14.08 17.15
C MET A 86 3.46 -14.42 17.84
N PRO A 87 2.32 -13.86 17.39
CA PRO A 87 1.00 -14.21 17.91
C PRO A 87 0.71 -15.73 17.80
N ASP A 88 0.05 -16.28 18.80
CA ASP A 88 -0.24 -17.73 18.82
C ASP A 88 -1.15 -18.17 17.66
N ASP A 89 -2.11 -17.32 17.27
CA ASP A 89 -2.96 -17.58 16.11
C ASP A 89 -2.17 -17.61 14.79
N LEU A 90 -1.10 -16.83 14.66
CA LEU A 90 -0.21 -16.94 13.50
C LEU A 90 0.66 -18.19 13.59
N ARG A 91 1.22 -18.46 14.77
CA ARG A 91 2.08 -19.63 15.00
C ARG A 91 1.37 -20.94 14.67
N SER A 92 0.07 -21.06 14.99
CA SER A 92 -0.73 -22.23 14.71
C SER A 92 -0.94 -22.50 13.21
N GLN A 93 -0.76 -21.48 12.36
CA GLN A 93 -0.97 -21.56 10.92
C GLN A 93 0.32 -21.87 10.12
N ILE A 94 1.51 -21.86 10.73
CA ILE A 94 2.79 -22.06 10.03
C ILE A 94 2.83 -23.42 9.32
N GLU A 95 2.67 -24.52 10.07
CA GLU A 95 2.71 -25.87 9.49
C GLU A 95 1.62 -26.11 8.43
N PRO A 96 0.36 -25.68 8.65
CA PRO A 96 -0.64 -25.68 7.60
C PRO A 96 -0.25 -24.91 6.34
N ILE A 97 0.39 -23.77 6.48
CA ILE A 97 0.86 -22.98 5.34
C ILE A 97 2.00 -23.70 4.60
N HIS A 98 2.95 -24.30 5.30
CA HIS A 98 3.98 -25.11 4.67
C HIS A 98 3.38 -26.32 3.90
N GLU A 99 2.38 -27.00 4.49
CA GLU A 99 1.61 -28.07 3.83
C GLU A 99 0.94 -27.55 2.56
N LEU A 100 0.18 -26.44 2.67
CA LEU A 100 -0.51 -25.80 1.56
C LEU A 100 0.43 -25.47 0.39
N VAL A 101 1.54 -24.80 0.68
CA VAL A 101 2.50 -24.36 -0.35
C VAL A 101 3.12 -25.57 -1.07
N ARG A 102 3.41 -26.66 -0.37
CA ARG A 102 3.85 -27.93 -0.99
C ARG A 102 2.77 -28.52 -1.89
N LEU A 103 1.50 -28.53 -1.43
CA LEU A 103 0.35 -29.02 -2.22
C LEU A 103 0.11 -28.18 -3.48
N MET A 104 0.48 -26.90 -3.44
CA MET A 104 0.45 -26.01 -4.61
C MET A 104 1.61 -26.24 -5.58
N GLY A 105 2.47 -27.23 -5.34
CA GLY A 105 3.58 -27.60 -6.23
C GLY A 105 4.88 -26.84 -6.00
N TRP A 106 5.00 -26.05 -4.93
CA TRP A 106 6.21 -25.30 -4.60
C TRP A 106 7.15 -26.09 -3.71
N LYS A 107 8.46 -25.87 -3.88
CA LYS A 107 9.43 -26.33 -2.89
C LYS A 107 9.40 -25.40 -1.68
N VAL A 108 9.17 -25.95 -0.50
CA VAL A 108 9.26 -25.23 0.79
C VAL A 108 10.63 -25.50 1.41
N LEU A 109 11.31 -24.42 1.80
CA LEU A 109 12.62 -24.46 2.42
C LEU A 109 12.58 -23.72 3.77
N ASP A 110 13.12 -24.35 4.81
CA ASP A 110 13.30 -23.82 6.16
C ASP A 110 14.62 -24.37 6.71
N VAL A 111 15.71 -23.60 6.58
CA VAL A 111 17.08 -24.07 6.85
C VAL A 111 17.55 -23.54 8.20
N PRO A 112 17.81 -24.41 9.20
CA PRO A 112 18.27 -23.98 10.52
C PRO A 112 19.65 -23.29 10.49
N GLY A 113 19.86 -22.34 11.41
CA GLY A 113 21.12 -21.63 11.59
C GLY A 113 21.38 -20.48 10.64
N VAL A 114 20.50 -20.26 9.65
CA VAL A 114 20.52 -19.13 8.71
C VAL A 114 19.13 -18.55 8.57
N GLU A 115 19.02 -17.33 8.05
CA GLU A 115 17.74 -16.69 7.78
C GLU A 115 17.22 -17.01 6.37
N ALA A 116 15.93 -16.82 6.15
CA ALA A 116 15.32 -17.01 4.84
C ALA A 116 16.05 -16.20 3.74
N ASP A 117 16.48 -14.99 4.05
CA ASP A 117 17.21 -14.12 3.13
C ASP A 117 18.55 -14.72 2.68
N ASP A 118 19.26 -15.43 3.56
CA ASP A 118 20.52 -16.10 3.22
C ASP A 118 20.29 -17.28 2.26
N VAL A 119 19.22 -18.03 2.47
CA VAL A 119 18.82 -19.12 1.58
C VAL A 119 18.38 -18.57 0.21
N ILE A 120 17.58 -17.50 0.20
CA ILE A 120 17.18 -16.78 -1.01
C ILE A 120 18.42 -16.26 -1.74
N GLY A 121 19.35 -15.60 -1.00
CA GLY A 121 20.59 -15.07 -1.55
C GLY A 121 21.46 -16.16 -2.20
N THR A 122 21.57 -17.32 -1.57
CA THR A 122 22.33 -18.46 -2.07
C THR A 122 21.72 -19.00 -3.37
N LEU A 123 20.42 -19.25 -3.40
CA LEU A 123 19.73 -19.74 -4.61
C LEU A 123 19.73 -18.71 -5.74
N ALA A 124 19.57 -17.43 -5.40
CA ALA A 124 19.64 -16.34 -6.37
C ALA A 124 21.03 -16.23 -7.02
N ALA A 125 22.10 -16.35 -6.21
CA ALA A 125 23.48 -16.36 -6.73
C ALA A 125 23.72 -17.56 -7.64
N VAL A 126 23.23 -18.75 -7.29
CA VAL A 126 23.31 -19.94 -8.15
C VAL A 126 22.59 -19.70 -9.48
N GLY A 127 21.32 -19.23 -9.45
CA GLY A 127 20.56 -18.94 -10.67
C GLY A 127 21.26 -17.90 -11.55
N SER A 128 21.69 -16.79 -10.96
CA SER A 128 22.40 -15.70 -11.66
C SER A 128 23.70 -16.19 -12.32
N SER A 129 24.50 -17.01 -11.63
CA SER A 129 25.77 -17.56 -12.17
C SER A 129 25.56 -18.48 -13.39
N HIS A 130 24.36 -19.05 -13.55
CA HIS A 130 23.97 -19.86 -14.70
C HIS A 130 23.19 -19.08 -15.78
N GLY A 131 23.11 -17.75 -15.66
CA GLY A 131 22.39 -16.90 -16.62
C GLY A 131 20.87 -17.08 -16.61
N ILE A 132 20.33 -17.64 -15.51
CA ILE A 132 18.89 -17.78 -15.30
C ILE A 132 18.35 -16.44 -14.79
N GLU A 133 17.19 -16.02 -15.30
CA GLU A 133 16.48 -14.86 -14.75
C GLU A 133 15.93 -15.20 -13.37
N VAL A 134 16.34 -14.47 -12.34
CA VAL A 134 15.92 -14.67 -10.95
C VAL A 134 14.98 -13.57 -10.53
N ILE A 135 13.80 -13.94 -10.11
CA ILE A 135 12.81 -13.02 -9.54
C ILE A 135 12.63 -13.38 -8.07
N VAL A 136 12.93 -12.43 -7.19
CA VAL A 136 12.69 -12.57 -5.75
C VAL A 136 11.44 -11.79 -5.38
N SER A 137 10.45 -12.48 -4.86
CA SER A 137 9.20 -11.86 -4.40
C SER A 137 9.25 -11.59 -2.91
N SER A 138 9.58 -10.35 -2.55
CA SER A 138 9.64 -9.85 -1.18
C SER A 138 9.49 -8.33 -1.14
N GLY A 139 8.94 -7.81 -0.05
CA GLY A 139 8.97 -6.37 0.25
C GLY A 139 10.20 -5.92 1.02
N ASP A 140 11.06 -6.85 1.41
CA ASP A 140 12.24 -6.51 2.19
C ASP A 140 13.23 -5.69 1.35
N LYS A 141 13.66 -4.56 1.92
CA LYS A 141 14.65 -3.66 1.31
C LYS A 141 16.05 -4.25 1.31
N ASP A 142 16.32 -5.17 2.24
CA ASP A 142 17.65 -5.68 2.47
C ASP A 142 18.10 -6.62 1.34
N LEU A 143 17.15 -7.29 0.71
CA LEU A 143 17.36 -8.09 -0.49
C LEU A 143 17.84 -7.27 -1.71
N ALA A 144 17.72 -5.93 -1.68
CA ALA A 144 18.20 -5.07 -2.76
C ALA A 144 19.72 -5.19 -3.00
N GLN A 145 20.49 -5.68 -2.00
CA GLN A 145 21.92 -5.97 -2.16
C GLN A 145 22.21 -7.14 -3.13
N LEU A 146 21.20 -7.98 -3.43
CA LEU A 146 21.34 -9.11 -4.36
C LEU A 146 21.14 -8.73 -5.83
N VAL A 147 20.56 -7.54 -6.08
CA VAL A 147 20.16 -7.11 -7.42
C VAL A 147 21.35 -6.97 -8.36
N ASN A 148 21.23 -7.58 -9.54
CA ASN A 148 22.20 -7.49 -10.63
C ASN A 148 21.49 -7.65 -12.00
N GLU A 149 22.22 -7.91 -13.07
CA GLU A 149 21.67 -8.07 -14.43
C GLU A 149 20.69 -9.25 -14.57
N HIS A 150 20.75 -10.23 -13.66
CA HIS A 150 19.90 -11.42 -13.65
C HIS A 150 18.94 -11.49 -12.48
N ILE A 151 19.13 -10.71 -11.42
CA ILE A 151 18.32 -10.74 -10.20
C ILE A 151 17.50 -9.47 -10.08
N THR A 152 16.18 -9.63 -10.00
CA THR A 152 15.21 -8.55 -9.77
C THR A 152 14.34 -8.88 -8.56
N ILE A 153 14.04 -7.89 -7.73
CA ILE A 153 13.13 -8.04 -6.60
C ILE A 153 11.79 -7.38 -6.93
N ILE A 154 10.70 -8.05 -6.59
CA ILE A 154 9.34 -7.54 -6.84
C ILE A 154 8.56 -7.55 -5.53
N ASP A 155 8.05 -6.40 -5.13
CA ASP A 155 7.04 -6.31 -4.08
C ASP A 155 5.64 -6.37 -4.73
N THR A 156 5.02 -7.53 -4.61
CA THR A 156 3.70 -7.79 -5.23
C THR A 156 2.53 -7.04 -4.57
N MET A 157 2.75 -6.36 -3.44
CA MET A 157 1.70 -5.56 -2.79
C MET A 157 1.47 -4.22 -3.48
N ASN A 158 2.56 -3.54 -3.82
CA ASN A 158 2.54 -2.20 -4.42
C ASN A 158 3.01 -2.19 -5.87
N GLY A 159 3.35 -3.38 -6.43
CA GLY A 159 3.88 -3.52 -7.79
C GLY A 159 5.31 -2.99 -7.97
N LYS A 160 5.99 -2.63 -6.88
CA LYS A 160 7.33 -2.04 -6.95
C LYS A 160 8.35 -3.06 -7.42
N ARG A 161 9.12 -2.68 -8.44
CA ARG A 161 10.19 -3.47 -8.99
C ARG A 161 11.55 -2.84 -8.65
N ARG A 162 12.44 -3.63 -8.06
CA ARG A 162 13.84 -3.27 -7.77
C ARG A 162 14.74 -4.07 -8.69
N ASP A 163 14.98 -3.56 -9.87
CA ASP A 163 16.12 -3.90 -10.73
C ASP A 163 17.26 -2.89 -10.50
N LEU A 164 18.30 -2.91 -11.30
CA LEU A 164 19.44 -1.97 -11.15
C LEU A 164 19.01 -0.51 -11.14
N ALA A 165 18.06 -0.14 -11.99
CA ALA A 165 17.55 1.23 -12.06
C ALA A 165 16.65 1.56 -10.86
N GLY A 166 15.75 0.64 -10.49
CA GLY A 166 14.86 0.81 -9.35
C GLY A 166 15.60 0.93 -8.01
N VAL A 167 16.69 0.19 -7.82
CA VAL A 167 17.55 0.35 -6.63
C VAL A 167 18.21 1.74 -6.61
N GLN A 168 18.76 2.17 -7.74
CA GLN A 168 19.38 3.50 -7.84
C GLN A 168 18.38 4.63 -7.59
N GLU A 169 17.17 4.50 -8.09
CA GLU A 169 16.10 5.49 -7.89
C GLU A 169 15.64 5.54 -6.42
N GLU A 170 15.44 4.37 -5.79
CA GLU A 170 14.91 4.28 -4.43
C GLU A 170 15.92 4.71 -3.37
N PHE A 171 17.18 4.25 -3.47
CA PHE A 171 18.19 4.43 -2.42
C PHE A 171 19.25 5.49 -2.76
N GLY A 172 19.31 5.95 -3.99
CA GLY A 172 20.29 6.91 -4.45
C GLY A 172 21.70 6.33 -4.64
N VAL A 173 21.86 5.01 -4.54
CA VAL A 173 23.12 4.29 -4.73
C VAL A 173 22.90 3.08 -5.65
N PRO A 174 23.91 2.63 -6.42
CA PRO A 174 23.80 1.39 -7.18
C PRO A 174 23.70 0.17 -6.26
N ALA A 175 23.12 -0.92 -6.76
CA ALA A 175 22.94 -2.16 -6.00
C ALA A 175 24.24 -2.70 -5.39
N SER A 176 25.37 -2.51 -6.07
CA SER A 176 26.71 -2.89 -5.58
C SER A 176 27.14 -2.18 -4.29
N LEU A 177 26.52 -1.05 -3.96
CA LEU A 177 26.80 -0.28 -2.74
C LEU A 177 25.70 -0.44 -1.67
N MET A 178 24.70 -1.28 -1.91
CA MET A 178 23.57 -1.43 -0.98
C MET A 178 23.99 -1.95 0.39
N LEU A 179 24.89 -2.91 0.46
CA LEU A 179 25.43 -3.39 1.74
C LEU A 179 26.12 -2.25 2.51
N ASP A 180 27.00 -1.52 1.86
CA ASP A 180 27.72 -0.38 2.46
C ASP A 180 26.76 0.72 2.92
N TYR A 181 25.71 0.97 2.12
CA TYR A 181 24.64 1.90 2.47
C TYR A 181 23.88 1.45 3.73
N GLN A 182 23.53 0.19 3.82
CA GLN A 182 22.83 -0.38 4.97
C GLN A 182 23.70 -0.35 6.24
N ILE A 183 25.00 -0.62 6.14
CA ILE A 183 25.93 -0.53 7.26
C ILE A 183 26.00 0.90 7.81
N LEU A 184 26.03 1.90 6.93
CA LEU A 184 26.07 3.31 7.34
C LEU A 184 24.76 3.77 7.99
N VAL A 185 23.62 3.38 7.44
CA VAL A 185 22.30 3.75 7.93
C VAL A 185 21.89 2.94 9.16
N GLY A 186 22.31 1.68 9.21
CA GLY A 186 21.85 0.69 10.17
C GLY A 186 20.47 0.13 9.87
N ASP A 187 20.04 -0.85 10.67
CA ASP A 187 18.69 -1.38 10.63
C ASP A 187 18.04 -1.37 12.02
N THR A 188 17.08 -0.48 12.21
CA THR A 188 16.35 -0.35 13.48
C THR A 188 15.36 -1.49 13.71
N VAL A 189 14.89 -2.15 12.64
CA VAL A 189 13.96 -3.29 12.72
C VAL A 189 14.69 -4.51 13.29
N ASP A 190 15.92 -4.71 12.85
CA ASP A 190 16.76 -5.82 13.27
C ASP A 190 17.72 -5.46 14.42
N ASN A 191 17.57 -4.25 14.97
CA ASN A 191 18.40 -3.75 16.06
C ASN A 191 19.90 -3.70 15.72
N VAL A 192 20.23 -3.35 14.47
CA VAL A 192 21.62 -3.18 14.01
C VAL A 192 21.94 -1.68 13.95
N PRO A 193 22.82 -1.16 14.83
CA PRO A 193 23.19 0.25 14.83
C PRO A 193 23.93 0.65 13.55
N GLY A 194 23.53 1.77 12.95
CA GLY A 194 24.30 2.46 11.92
C GLY A 194 25.23 3.52 12.51
N VAL A 195 25.83 4.33 11.62
CA VAL A 195 26.64 5.48 12.03
C VAL A 195 25.76 6.61 12.52
N GLN A 196 25.98 7.08 13.72
CA GLN A 196 25.17 8.11 14.35
C GLN A 196 25.13 9.40 13.49
N LYS A 197 23.93 9.96 13.26
CA LYS A 197 23.68 11.13 12.39
C LYS A 197 23.96 10.91 10.90
N VAL A 198 24.15 9.68 10.45
CA VAL A 198 24.20 9.30 9.04
C VAL A 198 22.87 8.66 8.67
N GLY A 199 22.00 9.44 8.05
CA GLY A 199 20.73 8.94 7.50
C GLY A 199 20.87 8.64 5.99
N PRO A 200 19.77 8.17 5.35
CA PRO A 200 19.75 7.73 3.95
C PRO A 200 20.45 8.67 2.96
N LYS A 201 20.08 9.94 2.96
CA LYS A 201 20.67 10.94 2.03
C LYS A 201 22.17 11.17 2.28
N THR A 202 22.60 11.13 3.55
CA THR A 202 24.00 11.34 3.90
C THR A 202 24.83 10.12 3.52
N ALA A 203 24.32 8.91 3.77
CA ALA A 203 24.98 7.66 3.39
C ALA A 203 25.16 7.57 1.86
N ALA A 204 24.10 7.83 1.08
CA ALA A 204 24.17 7.84 -0.36
C ALA A 204 25.20 8.85 -0.90
N LYS A 205 25.20 10.09 -0.37
CA LYS A 205 26.16 11.12 -0.76
C LYS A 205 27.60 10.67 -0.50
N LEU A 206 27.89 10.15 0.70
CA LEU A 206 29.22 9.71 1.08
C LEU A 206 29.69 8.53 0.20
N LEU A 207 28.85 7.55 -0.05
CA LEU A 207 29.19 6.41 -0.88
C LEU A 207 29.42 6.76 -2.34
N LEU A 208 28.66 7.70 -2.89
CA LEU A 208 28.90 8.21 -4.26
C LEU A 208 30.19 9.02 -4.35
N GLU A 209 30.58 9.74 -3.29
CA GLU A 209 31.81 10.53 -3.25
C GLU A 209 33.05 9.66 -3.08
N TYR A 210 32.98 8.67 -2.19
CA TYR A 210 34.13 7.82 -1.84
C TYR A 210 34.14 6.46 -2.53
N GLY A 211 33.06 6.05 -3.20
CA GLY A 211 32.96 4.83 -3.99
C GLY A 211 32.72 3.53 -3.20
N SER A 212 33.08 3.47 -1.92
CA SER A 212 32.85 2.33 -1.01
C SER A 212 32.97 2.74 0.46
N LEU A 213 32.41 1.93 1.37
CA LEU A 213 32.58 2.11 2.81
C LEU A 213 34.04 2.01 3.23
N ASP A 214 34.79 1.06 2.67
CA ASP A 214 36.19 0.85 3.03
C ASP A 214 37.05 2.08 2.64
N ASN A 215 36.81 2.65 1.46
CA ASN A 215 37.49 3.88 1.04
C ASN A 215 37.01 5.10 1.85
N LEU A 216 35.73 5.20 2.19
CA LEU A 216 35.22 6.24 3.08
C LEU A 216 35.90 6.18 4.45
N MET A 217 36.09 4.99 5.00
CA MET A 217 36.74 4.81 6.30
C MET A 217 38.25 5.13 6.25
N ALA A 218 38.91 4.82 5.14
CA ALA A 218 40.32 5.20 4.93
C ALA A 218 40.51 6.73 4.88
N HIS A 219 39.46 7.49 4.50
CA HIS A 219 39.45 8.95 4.40
C HIS A 219 38.55 9.63 5.45
N ALA A 220 38.20 8.92 6.54
CA ALA A 220 37.27 9.41 7.57
C ALA A 220 37.75 10.71 8.24
N ASP A 221 39.03 11.00 8.22
CA ASP A 221 39.61 12.25 8.74
C ASP A 221 39.35 13.47 7.83
N GLU A 222 39.08 13.24 6.58
CA GLU A 222 38.73 14.30 5.61
C GLU A 222 37.28 14.73 5.73
N VAL A 223 36.40 13.85 6.27
CA VAL A 223 34.99 14.15 6.50
C VAL A 223 34.84 15.10 7.68
N LYS A 224 34.41 16.34 7.40
CA LYS A 224 34.30 17.41 8.38
C LYS A 224 33.02 17.31 9.21
N GLY A 225 33.04 17.91 10.41
CA GLY A 225 31.88 18.06 11.29
C GLY A 225 31.46 16.78 11.99
N VAL A 226 30.26 16.81 12.57
CA VAL A 226 29.72 15.72 13.43
C VAL A 226 29.65 14.37 12.72
N VAL A 227 29.41 14.36 11.42
CA VAL A 227 29.36 13.12 10.62
C VAL A 227 30.75 12.46 10.60
N GLY A 228 31.82 13.20 10.33
CA GLY A 228 33.17 12.67 10.34
C GLY A 228 33.60 12.17 11.73
N GLU A 229 33.22 12.88 12.80
CA GLU A 229 33.46 12.43 14.17
C GLU A 229 32.76 11.09 14.47
N ASN A 230 31.51 10.96 14.03
CA ASN A 230 30.73 9.74 14.26
C ASN A 230 31.22 8.57 13.41
N LEU A 231 31.67 8.81 12.17
CA LEU A 231 32.32 7.80 11.35
C LEU A 231 33.54 7.21 12.06
N ARG A 232 34.44 8.07 12.59
CA ARG A 232 35.63 7.63 13.32
C ARG A 232 35.32 6.85 14.60
N LYS A 233 34.21 7.22 15.30
CA LYS A 233 33.73 6.48 16.48
C LYS A 233 33.13 5.12 16.13
N ALA A 234 32.60 4.97 14.92
CA ALA A 234 31.95 3.73 14.48
C ALA A 234 32.91 2.69 13.91
N VAL A 235 34.21 3.02 13.73
CA VAL A 235 35.22 2.15 13.09
C VAL A 235 35.21 0.72 13.64
N ASP A 236 35.17 0.57 14.97
CA ASP A 236 35.21 -0.74 15.62
C ASP A 236 33.92 -1.54 15.46
N TRP A 237 32.81 -0.86 15.21
CA TRP A 237 31.50 -1.48 15.02
C TRP A 237 31.20 -1.90 13.57
N LEU A 238 31.69 -1.16 12.58
CA LEU A 238 31.36 -1.38 11.18
C LEU A 238 31.64 -2.80 10.65
N PRO A 239 32.74 -3.48 11.06
CA PRO A 239 32.97 -4.88 10.68
C PRO A 239 31.88 -5.82 11.20
N THR A 240 31.41 -5.61 12.42
CA THR A 240 30.28 -6.38 13.00
C THR A 240 29.00 -6.08 12.28
N GLY A 241 28.68 -4.80 12.04
CA GLY A 241 27.53 -4.40 11.24
C GLY A 241 27.53 -5.03 9.84
N ARG A 242 28.70 -5.11 9.19
CA ARG A 242 28.85 -5.78 7.89
C ARG A 242 28.53 -7.27 7.96
N GLN A 243 28.94 -7.97 9.01
CA GLN A 243 28.62 -9.40 9.18
C GLN A 243 27.14 -9.64 9.44
N LEU A 244 26.46 -8.73 10.15
CA LEU A 244 25.05 -8.83 10.47
C LEU A 244 24.15 -8.52 9.28
N LEU A 245 24.49 -7.49 8.50
CA LEU A 245 23.65 -6.99 7.40
C LEU A 245 23.94 -7.67 6.06
N LYS A 246 25.07 -8.35 5.91
CA LYS A 246 25.42 -9.07 4.69
C LYS A 246 24.54 -10.31 4.55
N ILE A 247 23.80 -10.41 3.45
CA ILE A 247 23.12 -11.63 3.06
C ILE A 247 24.16 -12.64 2.56
N ARG A 248 24.14 -13.84 3.11
CA ARG A 248 24.99 -14.93 2.64
C ARG A 248 24.51 -15.46 1.30
N THR A 249 25.45 -15.81 0.43
CA THR A 249 25.17 -16.37 -0.89
C THR A 249 25.87 -17.72 -1.09
N ASP A 250 26.36 -18.31 -0.01
CA ASP A 250 27.19 -19.50 0.03
C ASP A 250 26.77 -20.49 1.12
N CYS A 251 25.49 -20.48 1.51
CA CYS A 251 24.96 -21.42 2.51
C CYS A 251 25.01 -22.86 2.00
N ASP A 252 25.32 -23.81 2.88
CA ASP A 252 25.23 -25.23 2.56
C ASP A 252 23.76 -25.67 2.52
N LEU A 253 23.25 -25.88 1.31
CA LEU A 253 21.88 -26.31 1.05
C LEU A 253 21.77 -27.78 0.60
N ASN A 254 22.84 -28.57 0.67
CA ASN A 254 22.86 -29.96 0.15
C ASN A 254 21.79 -30.86 0.74
N GLY A 255 21.40 -30.67 2.01
CA GLY A 255 20.31 -31.41 2.64
C GLY A 255 18.91 -31.00 2.20
N TYR A 256 18.73 -29.84 1.56
CA TYR A 256 17.46 -29.21 1.22
C TYR A 256 17.23 -29.11 -0.29
N VAL A 257 18.26 -28.75 -1.03
CA VAL A 257 18.30 -28.70 -2.48
C VAL A 257 19.49 -29.53 -2.95
N PRO A 258 19.35 -30.87 -2.98
CA PRO A 258 20.42 -31.75 -3.44
C PRO A 258 20.79 -31.44 -4.89
N GLU A 259 22.03 -31.75 -5.25
CA GLU A 259 22.56 -31.58 -6.61
C GLU A 259 22.81 -30.10 -7.05
N LEU A 260 22.85 -29.13 -6.11
CA LEU A 260 23.32 -27.80 -6.50
C LEU A 260 24.69 -27.88 -7.20
N PRO A 261 24.86 -27.14 -8.30
CA PRO A 261 24.05 -26.02 -8.78
C PRO A 261 22.86 -26.38 -9.70
N SER A 262 22.50 -27.66 -9.86
CA SER A 262 21.28 -28.03 -10.56
C SER A 262 20.04 -27.59 -9.75
N LEU A 263 19.09 -26.94 -10.44
CA LEU A 263 17.84 -26.48 -9.82
C LEU A 263 16.66 -27.45 -10.05
N GLU A 264 16.90 -28.62 -10.61
CA GLU A 264 15.83 -29.57 -10.96
C GLU A 264 15.01 -30.03 -9.75
N THR A 265 15.59 -30.06 -8.56
CA THR A 265 14.91 -30.45 -7.33
C THR A 265 13.96 -29.37 -6.79
N ILE A 266 14.02 -28.15 -7.35
CA ILE A 266 13.11 -27.04 -7.06
C ILE A 266 12.31 -26.64 -8.30
N ARG A 267 12.16 -27.54 -9.29
CA ARG A 267 11.26 -27.33 -10.43
C ARG A 267 9.83 -27.14 -9.91
N LEU A 268 9.15 -26.09 -10.38
CA LEU A 268 7.77 -25.82 -10.02
C LEU A 268 6.86 -26.94 -10.53
N GLY A 269 6.25 -27.68 -9.61
CA GLY A 269 5.35 -28.78 -9.92
C GLY A 269 3.91 -28.32 -10.17
N ASP A 270 3.08 -29.25 -10.65
CA ASP A 270 1.65 -29.03 -10.72
C ASP A 270 1.01 -29.13 -9.33
N PRO A 271 -0.07 -28.37 -9.05
CA PRO A 271 -0.82 -28.52 -7.82
C PRO A 271 -1.39 -29.93 -7.64
N ASN A 272 -1.32 -30.47 -6.44
CA ASN A 272 -2.01 -31.71 -6.11
C ASN A 272 -3.49 -31.42 -5.79
N GLU A 273 -4.33 -31.41 -6.81
CA GLU A 273 -5.72 -30.98 -6.72
C GLU A 273 -6.54 -31.81 -5.69
N ALA A 274 -6.31 -33.11 -5.59
CA ALA A 274 -7.03 -33.95 -4.66
C ALA A 274 -6.72 -33.61 -3.20
N ASP A 275 -5.45 -33.48 -2.87
CA ASP A 275 -5.04 -33.16 -1.50
C ASP A 275 -5.30 -31.68 -1.16
N LEU A 276 -5.27 -30.76 -2.15
CA LEU A 276 -5.71 -29.38 -1.97
C LEU A 276 -7.20 -29.28 -1.62
N LEU A 277 -8.05 -30.06 -2.28
CA LEU A 277 -9.47 -30.10 -1.95
C LEU A 277 -9.69 -30.61 -0.51
N ALA A 278 -9.01 -31.68 -0.11
CA ALA A 278 -9.07 -32.18 1.25
C ALA A 278 -8.55 -31.15 2.28
N PHE A 279 -7.48 -30.44 1.94
CA PHE A 279 -6.95 -29.34 2.76
C PHE A 279 -7.97 -28.22 2.91
N TYR A 280 -8.61 -27.78 1.82
CA TYR A 280 -9.62 -26.72 1.86
C TYR A 280 -10.86 -27.12 2.68
N GLU A 281 -11.29 -28.40 2.61
CA GLU A 281 -12.37 -28.91 3.45
C GLU A 281 -11.98 -28.88 4.93
N LYS A 282 -10.77 -29.34 5.27
CA LYS A 282 -10.23 -29.36 6.65
C LYS A 282 -10.22 -27.98 7.29
N TYR A 283 -9.89 -26.95 6.54
CA TYR A 283 -9.79 -25.57 7.04
C TYR A 283 -11.01 -24.70 6.72
N GLY A 284 -12.12 -25.31 6.28
CA GLY A 284 -13.41 -24.63 6.14
C GLY A 284 -13.54 -23.72 4.92
N PHE A 285 -12.67 -23.83 3.92
CA PHE A 285 -12.70 -23.03 2.68
C PHE A 285 -13.72 -23.56 1.66
N LYS A 286 -15.01 -23.57 2.05
CA LYS A 286 -16.10 -24.14 1.23
C LYS A 286 -16.21 -23.54 -0.17
N GLY A 287 -15.87 -22.26 -0.35
CA GLY A 287 -15.86 -21.59 -1.65
C GLY A 287 -14.82 -22.22 -2.58
N LEU A 288 -13.57 -22.42 -2.10
CA LEU A 288 -12.51 -23.04 -2.89
C LEU A 288 -12.79 -24.49 -3.25
N VAL A 289 -13.43 -25.26 -2.34
CA VAL A 289 -13.87 -26.64 -2.62
C VAL A 289 -14.87 -26.67 -3.77
N ARG A 290 -15.83 -25.73 -3.79
CA ARG A 290 -16.84 -25.67 -4.85
C ARG A 290 -16.26 -25.26 -6.20
N SER A 291 -15.40 -24.25 -6.23
CA SER A 291 -14.80 -23.74 -7.48
C SER A 291 -13.91 -24.79 -8.16
N ARG A 292 -13.13 -25.56 -7.40
CA ARG A 292 -12.26 -26.61 -7.95
C ARG A 292 -12.97 -27.94 -8.20
N GLY A 293 -14.01 -28.30 -7.39
CA GLY A 293 -14.81 -29.50 -7.57
C GLY A 293 -15.71 -29.49 -8.81
N ALA A 294 -16.11 -28.34 -9.31
CA ALA A 294 -16.92 -28.19 -10.52
C ALA A 294 -16.13 -28.47 -11.82
N GLY A 295 -14.80 -28.36 -11.79
CA GLY A 295 -13.94 -28.62 -12.97
C GLY A 295 -13.67 -30.13 -13.23
N ALA A 296 -14.03 -31.03 -12.30
CA ALA A 296 -13.73 -32.46 -12.43
C ALA A 296 -14.89 -33.32 -12.99
N SER A 297 -16.06 -32.74 -13.35
CA SER A 297 -17.25 -33.50 -13.78
C SER A 297 -17.75 -33.25 -15.19
N GLU A 298 -16.90 -32.89 -16.14
CA GLU A 298 -17.24 -32.87 -17.56
C GLU A 298 -16.71 -34.10 -18.30
N SER A 299 -17.22 -35.29 -17.99
CA SER A 299 -17.29 -36.39 -18.94
C SER A 299 -18.27 -37.47 -18.48
N SER A 300 -19.55 -37.30 -18.71
CA SER A 300 -20.49 -38.34 -19.14
C SER A 300 -21.92 -37.79 -19.14
N GLY A 301 -22.53 -37.77 -20.30
CA GLY A 301 -23.87 -37.26 -20.48
C GLY A 301 -24.97 -38.20 -19.97
N ALA A 302 -26.04 -37.59 -19.46
CA ALA A 302 -27.42 -38.01 -19.69
C ALA A 302 -28.40 -37.01 -19.03
N SER A 303 -29.34 -36.57 -19.82
CA SER A 303 -30.43 -35.64 -19.52
C SER A 303 -31.52 -36.20 -18.58
N LYS A 304 -32.07 -35.35 -17.69
CA LYS A 304 -33.49 -35.08 -17.34
C LYS A 304 -33.68 -34.62 -15.88
N PRO A 305 -34.86 -34.06 -15.46
CA PRO A 305 -35.36 -32.71 -15.73
C PRO A 305 -35.50 -31.80 -14.46
N SER A 306 -35.69 -30.55 -14.70
CA SER A 306 -35.86 -29.37 -13.84
C SER A 306 -36.67 -29.46 -12.54
N LYS A 307 -36.09 -28.95 -11.45
CA LYS A 307 -36.76 -28.18 -10.38
C LYS A 307 -35.99 -26.89 -10.12
N PRO A 308 -36.62 -25.83 -9.60
CA PRO A 308 -36.08 -24.46 -9.72
C PRO A 308 -34.73 -24.36 -9.03
N ALA A 309 -33.74 -23.96 -9.80
CA ALA A 309 -32.38 -23.75 -9.37
C ALA A 309 -32.30 -22.58 -8.40
N PHE A 310 -31.82 -22.84 -7.22
CA PHE A 310 -31.14 -21.88 -6.40
C PHE A 310 -29.94 -21.39 -7.20
N VAL A 311 -29.97 -20.12 -7.58
CA VAL A 311 -28.84 -19.46 -8.28
C VAL A 311 -27.64 -19.48 -7.34
N PRO A 312 -26.51 -20.10 -7.70
CA PRO A 312 -25.30 -20.01 -6.89
C PRO A 312 -24.89 -18.54 -6.83
N GLN A 313 -24.64 -18.05 -5.63
CA GLN A 313 -24.01 -16.77 -5.41
C GLN A 313 -22.66 -16.82 -6.12
N GLU A 314 -22.54 -16.09 -7.22
CA GLU A 314 -21.29 -15.93 -7.95
C GLU A 314 -20.20 -15.47 -6.98
N ASP A 315 -19.04 -16.06 -7.15
CA ASP A 315 -17.86 -15.89 -6.31
C ASP A 315 -17.57 -14.40 -6.13
N LEU A 316 -17.59 -13.92 -4.89
CA LEU A 316 -17.23 -12.52 -4.56
C LEU A 316 -15.79 -12.18 -5.01
N PHE A 317 -15.06 -13.14 -5.56
CA PHE A 317 -13.68 -13.06 -6.03
C PHE A 317 -13.50 -13.53 -7.48
N ALA A 318 -14.60 -13.64 -8.25
CA ALA A 318 -14.50 -13.87 -9.69
C ALA A 318 -13.64 -12.75 -10.30
N GLU A 319 -12.69 -13.14 -11.12
CA GLU A 319 -11.85 -12.20 -11.87
C GLU A 319 -12.74 -11.21 -12.64
N PRO A 320 -12.31 -9.95 -12.77
CA PRO A 320 -13.01 -9.03 -13.66
C PRO A 320 -13.06 -9.67 -15.05
N GLU A 321 -14.25 -9.72 -15.63
CA GLU A 321 -14.41 -9.99 -17.06
C GLU A 321 -13.44 -9.13 -17.87
N PRO A 322 -13.05 -9.52 -19.08
CA PRO A 322 -12.04 -8.83 -19.85
C PRO A 322 -12.34 -7.33 -19.86
N VAL A 323 -11.36 -6.56 -19.41
CA VAL A 323 -11.40 -5.11 -19.37
C VAL A 323 -11.87 -4.62 -20.74
N VAL A 324 -13.09 -4.08 -20.79
CA VAL A 324 -13.56 -3.37 -21.97
C VAL A 324 -12.74 -2.09 -22.02
N THR A 325 -11.64 -2.13 -22.77
CA THR A 325 -10.90 -0.93 -23.14
C THR A 325 -11.83 -0.07 -23.99
N VAL A 326 -12.42 0.93 -23.38
CA VAL A 326 -13.13 1.98 -24.10
C VAL A 326 -12.09 2.86 -24.77
N THR A 327 -11.60 2.42 -25.93
CA THR A 327 -10.77 3.22 -26.83
C THR A 327 -11.67 4.05 -27.72
N GLY A 328 -12.37 5.04 -27.15
CA GLY A 328 -13.03 6.08 -27.91
C GLY A 328 -12.13 7.31 -28.03
N ASP A 329 -12.31 8.11 -29.09
CA ASP A 329 -11.67 9.42 -29.18
C ASP A 329 -12.09 10.27 -27.98
N LYS A 330 -11.12 10.69 -27.17
CA LYS A 330 -11.35 11.60 -26.03
C LYS A 330 -11.67 12.98 -26.53
N HIS A 331 -12.78 13.54 -26.09
CA HIS A 331 -13.21 14.90 -26.40
C HIS A 331 -13.34 15.71 -25.10
N TYR A 332 -12.24 16.32 -24.70
CA TYR A 332 -12.14 17.12 -23.49
C TYR A 332 -12.12 18.61 -23.84
N GLU A 333 -12.95 19.41 -23.20
CA GLU A 333 -13.10 20.83 -23.50
C GLU A 333 -12.88 21.70 -22.25
N THR A 334 -12.03 22.72 -22.38
CA THR A 334 -11.89 23.77 -21.35
C THR A 334 -12.90 24.88 -21.63
N ILE A 335 -13.77 25.16 -20.68
CA ILE A 335 -14.84 26.15 -20.82
C ILE A 335 -14.35 27.50 -20.30
N LEU A 336 -14.04 28.43 -21.22
CA LEU A 336 -13.57 29.78 -20.93
C LEU A 336 -14.55 30.86 -21.37
N THR A 337 -15.55 30.51 -22.19
CA THR A 337 -16.50 31.47 -22.76
C THR A 337 -17.96 31.09 -22.44
N TRP A 338 -18.85 32.08 -22.44
CA TRP A 338 -20.26 31.85 -22.25
C TRP A 338 -20.88 31.00 -23.36
N ASP A 339 -20.36 31.08 -24.59
CA ASP A 339 -20.86 30.25 -25.70
C ASP A 339 -20.55 28.77 -25.45
N GLN A 340 -19.37 28.44 -25.02
CA GLN A 340 -18.99 27.08 -24.64
C GLN A 340 -19.85 26.59 -23.46
N PHE A 341 -19.96 27.41 -22.41
CA PHE A 341 -20.78 27.08 -21.25
C PHE A 341 -22.25 26.82 -21.63
N ASN A 342 -22.85 27.69 -22.43
CA ASN A 342 -24.23 27.53 -22.89
C ASN A 342 -24.40 26.34 -23.84
N ALA A 343 -23.35 25.90 -24.56
CA ALA A 343 -23.39 24.69 -25.38
C ALA A 343 -23.36 23.41 -24.54
N TRP A 344 -22.75 23.45 -23.36
CA TRP A 344 -22.67 22.31 -22.43
C TRP A 344 -23.94 22.14 -21.58
N LEU A 345 -24.62 23.20 -21.20
CA LEU A 345 -25.83 23.11 -20.37
C LEU A 345 -26.90 22.12 -20.90
N PRO A 346 -27.27 22.16 -22.20
CA PRO A 346 -28.22 21.19 -22.73
C PRO A 346 -27.73 19.75 -22.69
N LYS A 347 -26.40 19.51 -22.82
CA LYS A 347 -25.82 18.18 -22.73
C LYS A 347 -25.93 17.62 -21.31
N ILE A 348 -25.61 18.45 -20.31
CA ILE A 348 -25.73 18.11 -18.89
C ILE A 348 -27.23 17.87 -18.53
N GLU A 349 -28.12 18.69 -19.04
CA GLU A 349 -29.56 18.54 -18.79
C GLU A 349 -30.18 17.30 -19.44
N ALA A 350 -29.65 16.88 -20.59
CA ALA A 350 -30.18 15.74 -21.35
C ALA A 350 -29.60 14.41 -20.87
N ALA A 351 -28.43 14.40 -20.23
CA ALA A 351 -27.81 13.18 -19.78
C ALA A 351 -28.61 12.49 -18.66
N GLU A 352 -28.67 11.17 -18.71
CA GLU A 352 -29.33 10.34 -17.70
C GLU A 352 -28.62 10.43 -16.36
N CYS A 353 -27.28 10.37 -16.38
CA CYS A 353 -26.43 10.55 -15.22
C CYS A 353 -25.17 11.33 -15.64
N VAL A 354 -24.74 12.27 -14.83
CA VAL A 354 -23.56 13.09 -15.07
C VAL A 354 -22.53 12.81 -13.99
N ALA A 355 -21.32 12.45 -14.40
CA ALA A 355 -20.20 12.47 -13.46
C ALA A 355 -19.80 13.93 -13.19
N ILE A 356 -19.61 14.28 -11.92
CA ILE A 356 -19.20 15.62 -11.51
C ILE A 356 -18.10 15.51 -10.46
N ASP A 357 -17.10 16.36 -10.59
CA ASP A 357 -15.97 16.46 -9.68
C ASP A 357 -15.60 17.93 -9.45
N THR A 358 -14.95 18.25 -8.33
CA THR A 358 -14.55 19.61 -7.95
C THR A 358 -13.07 19.71 -7.66
N GLU A 359 -12.42 20.69 -8.26
CA GLU A 359 -11.05 21.05 -7.95
C GLU A 359 -11.01 22.16 -6.89
N THR A 360 -10.11 22.02 -5.92
CA THR A 360 -10.17 22.83 -4.70
C THR A 360 -8.79 23.24 -4.18
N THR A 361 -8.78 24.19 -3.24
CA THR A 361 -7.55 24.69 -2.60
C THR A 361 -7.07 23.85 -1.41
N SER A 362 -7.88 22.91 -0.89
CA SER A 362 -7.59 22.19 0.36
C SER A 362 -8.29 20.83 0.42
N LEU A 363 -7.66 19.87 1.09
CA LEU A 363 -8.30 18.59 1.46
C LEU A 363 -9.32 18.72 2.60
N ASP A 364 -9.31 19.83 3.34
CA ASP A 364 -10.34 20.14 4.34
C ASP A 364 -11.58 20.68 3.62
N ALA A 365 -12.54 19.80 3.36
CA ALA A 365 -13.77 20.10 2.62
C ALA A 365 -14.58 21.27 3.21
N MET A 366 -14.46 21.52 4.54
CA MET A 366 -15.18 22.61 5.21
C MET A 366 -14.56 23.99 4.94
N ARG A 367 -13.29 24.03 4.53
CA ARG A 367 -12.51 25.25 4.27
C ARG A 367 -12.05 25.39 2.83
N ALA A 368 -12.25 24.35 2.03
CA ALA A 368 -11.84 24.31 0.63
C ALA A 368 -12.58 25.37 -0.18
N ASP A 369 -11.84 26.18 -0.91
CA ASP A 369 -12.37 27.05 -1.94
C ASP A 369 -12.49 26.29 -3.26
N LEU A 370 -13.56 26.53 -3.99
CA LEU A 370 -13.79 25.96 -5.31
C LEU A 370 -12.87 26.62 -6.33
N VAL A 371 -12.04 25.85 -7.02
CA VAL A 371 -11.14 26.30 -8.08
C VAL A 371 -11.73 26.04 -9.46
N GLY A 372 -12.38 24.90 -9.65
CA GLY A 372 -13.03 24.54 -10.89
C GLY A 372 -14.01 23.39 -10.72
N ILE A 373 -14.78 23.12 -11.76
CA ILE A 373 -15.77 22.03 -11.82
C ILE A 373 -15.53 21.25 -13.11
N SER A 374 -15.43 19.92 -13.02
CA SER A 374 -15.46 19.07 -14.18
C SER A 374 -16.72 18.22 -14.22
N TRP A 375 -17.11 17.81 -15.42
CA TRP A 375 -18.21 16.88 -15.65
C TRP A 375 -18.00 16.04 -16.90
N SER A 376 -18.51 14.81 -16.85
CA SER A 376 -18.63 13.94 -18.02
C SER A 376 -20.07 13.49 -18.21
N VAL A 377 -20.57 13.56 -19.45
CA VAL A 377 -21.96 13.25 -19.82
C VAL A 377 -22.10 11.90 -20.51
N LYS A 378 -21.01 11.39 -21.08
CA LYS A 378 -20.86 10.04 -21.63
C LYS A 378 -19.38 9.69 -21.72
N PRO A 379 -19.02 8.41 -21.78
CA PRO A 379 -17.63 7.97 -21.95
C PRO A 379 -16.90 8.71 -23.06
N GLY A 380 -15.74 9.29 -22.74
CA GLY A 380 -14.92 10.06 -23.67
C GLY A 380 -15.37 11.51 -23.92
N GLU A 381 -16.46 11.99 -23.34
CA GLU A 381 -16.91 13.39 -23.48
C GLU A 381 -17.00 14.09 -22.13
N ALA A 382 -16.02 14.95 -21.83
CA ALA A 382 -15.91 15.69 -20.58
C ALA A 382 -15.56 17.16 -20.80
N ALA A 383 -15.84 17.99 -19.80
CA ALA A 383 -15.43 19.38 -19.80
C ALA A 383 -14.98 19.84 -18.42
N TYR A 384 -14.04 20.77 -18.41
CA TYR A 384 -13.57 21.48 -17.23
C TYR A 384 -13.90 22.96 -17.30
N LEU A 385 -14.46 23.47 -16.23
CA LEU A 385 -14.81 24.87 -16.05
C LEU A 385 -13.93 25.48 -14.97
N PRO A 386 -12.82 26.18 -15.33
CA PRO A 386 -12.00 26.90 -14.38
C PRO A 386 -12.74 28.13 -13.86
N LEU A 387 -12.64 28.39 -12.54
CA LEU A 387 -13.35 29.48 -11.88
C LEU A 387 -12.45 30.36 -11.00
N ARG A 388 -11.32 29.80 -10.51
CA ARG A 388 -10.43 30.48 -9.58
C ARG A 388 -8.97 30.05 -9.76
N HIS A 389 -8.53 29.83 -10.98
CA HIS A 389 -7.09 29.68 -11.23
C HIS A 389 -6.39 31.04 -11.11
N GLU A 390 -5.19 31.00 -10.54
CA GLU A 390 -4.37 32.16 -10.25
C GLU A 390 -3.02 32.01 -10.95
N GLY A 391 -2.44 33.12 -11.36
CA GLY A 391 -1.11 33.15 -11.98
C GLY A 391 -1.03 34.15 -13.13
N PRO A 392 0.20 34.51 -13.54
CA PRO A 392 0.39 35.50 -14.60
C PRO A 392 -0.11 35.03 -15.97
N ASP A 393 -0.14 33.72 -16.18
CA ASP A 393 -0.54 33.08 -17.45
C ASP A 393 -1.96 32.48 -17.39
N ALA A 394 -2.68 32.66 -16.27
CA ALA A 394 -4.05 32.16 -16.17
C ALA A 394 -4.97 32.89 -17.17
N PRO A 395 -5.75 32.15 -18.01
CA PRO A 395 -6.68 32.77 -18.94
C PRO A 395 -7.81 33.48 -18.18
N VAL A 396 -8.51 34.37 -18.89
CA VAL A 396 -9.72 35.00 -18.36
C VAL A 396 -10.78 33.91 -18.15
N GLN A 397 -11.26 33.79 -16.93
CA GLN A 397 -12.25 32.79 -16.51
C GLN A 397 -13.64 33.44 -16.41
N LEU A 398 -14.68 32.63 -16.51
CA LEU A 398 -16.06 33.10 -16.33
C LEU A 398 -16.29 33.52 -14.86
N PRO A 399 -17.10 34.57 -14.61
CA PRO A 399 -17.42 35.00 -13.26
C PRO A 399 -18.13 33.88 -12.47
N MET A 400 -17.47 33.39 -11.42
CA MET A 400 -17.95 32.24 -10.63
C MET A 400 -19.40 32.43 -10.14
N HIS A 401 -19.74 33.59 -9.61
CA HIS A 401 -21.09 33.90 -9.13
C HIS A 401 -22.15 33.66 -10.20
N ASP A 402 -21.91 34.16 -11.43
CA ASP A 402 -22.88 34.08 -12.52
C ASP A 402 -23.02 32.67 -13.08
N VAL A 403 -21.89 31.96 -13.16
CA VAL A 403 -21.85 30.55 -13.55
C VAL A 403 -22.63 29.69 -12.56
N LEU A 404 -22.33 29.84 -11.26
CA LEU A 404 -23.01 29.08 -10.22
C LEU A 404 -24.51 29.39 -10.15
N ALA A 405 -24.90 30.63 -10.36
CA ALA A 405 -26.32 31.00 -10.44
C ALA A 405 -27.07 30.28 -11.59
N LYS A 406 -26.38 30.05 -12.74
CA LYS A 406 -26.96 29.29 -13.87
C LYS A 406 -26.95 27.77 -13.63
N LEU A 407 -25.91 27.23 -12.96
CA LEU A 407 -25.83 25.80 -12.65
C LEU A 407 -26.70 25.38 -11.47
N LYS A 408 -27.01 26.29 -10.55
CA LYS A 408 -27.74 26.00 -9.30
C LYS A 408 -29.05 25.24 -9.54
N PRO A 409 -29.94 25.62 -10.49
CA PRO A 409 -31.19 24.89 -10.72
C PRO A 409 -30.97 23.42 -11.09
N TRP A 410 -29.89 23.09 -11.83
CA TRP A 410 -29.55 21.73 -12.18
C TRP A 410 -28.85 21.00 -11.01
N LEU A 411 -27.93 21.66 -10.33
CA LEU A 411 -27.20 21.08 -9.18
C LEU A 411 -28.17 20.72 -8.05
N GLU A 412 -29.17 21.55 -7.76
CA GLU A 412 -30.14 21.34 -6.70
C GLU A 412 -31.35 20.49 -7.11
N ASN A 413 -31.40 20.03 -8.37
CA ASN A 413 -32.49 19.20 -8.85
C ASN A 413 -32.31 17.73 -8.47
N PRO A 414 -33.17 17.14 -7.61
CA PRO A 414 -33.05 15.75 -7.19
C PRO A 414 -33.35 14.74 -8.32
N LEU A 415 -34.01 15.15 -9.41
CA LEU A 415 -34.32 14.30 -10.55
C LEU A 415 -33.18 14.22 -11.58
N LYS A 416 -32.16 15.06 -11.45
CA LYS A 416 -30.98 15.04 -12.30
C LYS A 416 -29.90 14.22 -11.58
N LEU A 417 -29.70 12.98 -12.05
CA LEU A 417 -28.82 12.06 -11.41
C LEU A 417 -27.35 12.45 -11.59
N LYS A 418 -26.60 12.34 -10.53
CA LYS A 418 -25.17 12.62 -10.50
C LYS A 418 -24.41 11.45 -9.90
N VAL A 419 -23.22 11.23 -10.41
CA VAL A 419 -22.22 10.31 -9.84
C VAL A 419 -20.95 11.09 -9.56
N GLY A 420 -20.21 10.69 -8.56
CA GLY A 420 -18.89 11.23 -8.23
C GLY A 420 -18.04 10.18 -7.52
N GLN A 421 -16.82 10.55 -7.23
CA GLN A 421 -15.88 9.78 -6.42
C GLN A 421 -15.78 10.44 -5.04
N HIS A 422 -16.28 9.82 -3.97
CA HIS A 422 -16.33 10.42 -2.63
C HIS A 422 -17.22 11.68 -2.58
N ILE A 423 -18.45 11.57 -3.07
CA ILE A 423 -19.42 12.67 -3.27
C ILE A 423 -19.64 13.57 -2.05
N LYS A 424 -19.40 13.09 -0.85
CA LYS A 424 -19.56 13.88 0.38
C LYS A 424 -18.60 15.07 0.42
N TYR A 425 -17.38 14.92 -0.10
CA TYR A 425 -16.41 15.99 -0.22
C TYR A 425 -16.93 17.11 -1.13
N ASP A 426 -17.34 16.79 -2.36
CA ASP A 426 -17.84 17.76 -3.33
C ASP A 426 -19.09 18.48 -2.83
N ARG A 427 -19.95 17.78 -2.12
CA ARG A 427 -21.14 18.39 -1.50
C ARG A 427 -20.77 19.46 -0.48
N HIS A 428 -19.72 19.26 0.32
CA HIS A 428 -19.22 20.28 1.23
C HIS A 428 -18.67 21.48 0.47
N VAL A 429 -17.91 21.26 -0.59
CA VAL A 429 -17.34 22.32 -1.44
C VAL A 429 -18.44 23.17 -2.06
N PHE A 430 -19.47 22.55 -2.64
CA PHE A 430 -20.63 23.28 -3.17
C PHE A 430 -21.41 24.00 -2.08
N ALA A 431 -21.56 23.40 -0.90
CA ALA A 431 -22.22 24.05 0.22
C ALA A 431 -21.45 25.29 0.75
N ASN A 432 -20.12 25.33 0.61
CA ASN A 432 -19.30 26.51 0.94
C ASN A 432 -19.65 27.72 0.04
N VAL A 433 -20.11 27.47 -1.18
CA VAL A 433 -20.55 28.52 -2.14
C VAL A 433 -22.08 28.67 -2.19
N GLY A 434 -22.82 28.12 -1.23
CA GLY A 434 -24.27 28.30 -1.09
C GLY A 434 -25.12 27.45 -2.01
N ILE A 435 -24.63 26.29 -2.45
CA ILE A 435 -25.35 25.33 -3.29
C ILE A 435 -25.54 24.02 -2.53
N GLU A 436 -26.79 23.58 -2.38
CA GLU A 436 -27.15 22.28 -1.84
C GLU A 436 -27.32 21.26 -2.98
N VAL A 437 -26.25 20.57 -3.34
CA VAL A 437 -26.32 19.58 -4.42
C VAL A 437 -27.26 18.44 -4.04
N ARG A 438 -28.20 18.16 -4.92
CA ARG A 438 -29.17 17.06 -4.83
C ARG A 438 -29.03 16.12 -6.03
N GLY A 439 -29.58 14.91 -5.92
CA GLY A 439 -29.52 13.93 -7.00
C GLY A 439 -28.16 13.25 -7.14
N TYR A 440 -27.27 13.35 -6.16
CA TYR A 440 -26.13 12.43 -6.06
C TYR A 440 -26.67 11.05 -5.72
N ALA A 441 -26.93 10.26 -6.77
CA ALA A 441 -27.46 8.91 -6.66
C ALA A 441 -26.33 7.86 -6.54
N HIS A 442 -25.13 8.22 -6.97
CA HIS A 442 -24.04 7.28 -7.11
C HIS A 442 -22.71 7.85 -6.63
N ASP A 443 -21.92 6.97 -5.97
CA ASP A 443 -20.56 7.22 -5.51
C ASP A 443 -19.70 6.01 -5.87
N THR A 444 -18.71 6.18 -6.75
CA THR A 444 -17.86 5.08 -7.24
C THR A 444 -16.98 4.50 -6.13
N MET A 445 -16.57 5.29 -5.15
CA MET A 445 -15.85 4.80 -3.97
C MET A 445 -16.72 3.86 -3.15
N LEU A 446 -17.99 4.25 -2.87
CA LEU A 446 -18.93 3.39 -2.13
C LEU A 446 -19.35 2.16 -2.93
N GLN A 447 -19.50 2.28 -4.27
CA GLN A 447 -19.72 1.12 -5.14
C GLN A 447 -18.59 0.10 -5.02
N SER A 448 -17.35 0.57 -5.04
CA SER A 448 -16.19 -0.29 -4.86
C SER A 448 -16.13 -0.90 -3.46
N TYR A 449 -16.45 -0.14 -2.41
CA TYR A 449 -16.51 -0.68 -1.04
C TYR A 449 -17.51 -1.83 -0.91
N VAL A 450 -18.69 -1.68 -1.51
CA VAL A 450 -19.72 -2.72 -1.47
C VAL A 450 -19.32 -3.98 -2.23
N LEU A 451 -18.63 -3.82 -3.37
CA LEU A 451 -18.22 -4.93 -4.25
C LEU A 451 -16.90 -5.58 -3.81
N GLU A 452 -15.94 -4.80 -3.33
CA GLU A 452 -14.54 -5.21 -3.21
C GLU A 452 -13.84 -4.57 -1.99
N VAL A 453 -14.45 -4.69 -0.80
CA VAL A 453 -14.05 -4.03 0.45
C VAL A 453 -12.54 -4.11 0.78
N HIS A 454 -11.87 -5.14 0.31
CA HIS A 454 -10.46 -5.42 0.60
C HIS A 454 -9.47 -4.81 -0.41
N LYS A 455 -9.97 -4.11 -1.44
CA LYS A 455 -9.12 -3.51 -2.49
C LYS A 455 -9.02 -1.99 -2.32
N PRO A 456 -8.00 -1.33 -2.93
CA PRO A 456 -7.94 0.13 -2.94
C PRO A 456 -9.13 0.75 -3.69
N HIS A 457 -9.66 1.85 -3.15
CA HIS A 457 -10.88 2.51 -3.64
C HIS A 457 -10.62 3.90 -4.24
N SER A 458 -9.35 4.29 -4.47
CA SER A 458 -9.04 5.52 -5.20
C SER A 458 -9.48 5.43 -6.66
N LEU A 459 -9.89 6.55 -7.26
CA LEU A 459 -10.37 6.58 -8.64
C LEU A 459 -9.35 5.99 -9.62
N SER A 460 -8.08 6.33 -9.48
CA SER A 460 -6.98 5.77 -10.29
C SER A 460 -6.87 4.24 -10.19
N SER A 461 -7.04 3.69 -8.97
CA SER A 461 -7.06 2.24 -8.77
C SER A 461 -8.29 1.57 -9.38
N LEU A 462 -9.44 2.24 -9.31
CA LEU A 462 -10.70 1.77 -9.92
C LEU A 462 -10.62 1.82 -11.44
N ALA A 463 -10.15 2.93 -12.01
CA ALA A 463 -10.00 3.11 -13.45
C ALA A 463 -9.05 2.07 -14.05
N LEU A 464 -7.88 1.86 -13.42
CA LEU A 464 -6.94 0.83 -13.86
C LEU A 464 -7.56 -0.57 -13.81
N ARG A 465 -8.24 -0.90 -12.69
CA ARG A 465 -8.75 -2.26 -12.43
C ARG A 465 -9.96 -2.62 -13.25
N HIS A 466 -10.87 -1.68 -13.47
CA HIS A 466 -12.18 -1.96 -14.09
C HIS A 466 -12.28 -1.55 -15.55
N VAL A 467 -11.54 -0.53 -15.98
CA VAL A 467 -11.61 0.02 -17.34
C VAL A 467 -10.26 0.10 -18.04
N GLY A 468 -9.17 -0.38 -17.39
CA GLY A 468 -7.83 -0.43 -17.98
C GLY A 468 -7.23 0.94 -18.28
N ARG A 469 -7.72 2.00 -17.64
CA ARG A 469 -7.26 3.39 -17.84
C ARG A 469 -6.28 3.79 -16.75
N THR A 470 -5.22 4.46 -17.15
CA THR A 470 -4.30 5.19 -16.28
C THR A 470 -4.45 6.67 -16.56
N GLY A 471 -4.24 7.52 -15.59
CA GLY A 471 -4.32 8.97 -15.72
C GLY A 471 -3.17 9.67 -15.01
N MET A 472 -3.16 11.00 -15.10
CA MET A 472 -2.27 11.84 -14.32
C MET A 472 -2.60 11.71 -12.83
N THR A 473 -1.59 11.88 -11.99
CA THR A 473 -1.80 11.95 -10.54
C THR A 473 -1.79 13.40 -10.06
N TYR A 474 -2.45 13.66 -8.93
CA TYR A 474 -2.42 14.99 -8.29
C TYR A 474 -0.97 15.47 -8.03
N GLU A 475 -0.06 14.53 -7.72
CA GLU A 475 1.33 14.83 -7.46
C GLU A 475 2.11 15.23 -8.73
N ASP A 476 1.72 14.70 -9.90
CA ASP A 476 2.30 15.10 -11.19
C ASP A 476 1.98 16.56 -11.54
N LEU A 477 0.82 17.06 -11.06
CA LEU A 477 0.37 18.43 -11.27
C LEU A 477 0.89 19.41 -10.21
N CYS A 478 0.67 19.08 -8.95
CA CYS A 478 0.91 19.96 -7.82
C CYS A 478 2.26 19.75 -7.14
N GLY A 479 3.00 18.67 -7.47
CA GLY A 479 4.25 18.31 -6.79
C GLY A 479 4.04 17.71 -5.40
N LYS A 480 5.14 17.47 -4.68
CA LYS A 480 5.17 16.84 -3.34
C LYS A 480 5.88 17.69 -2.29
N GLY A 481 5.43 17.58 -1.04
CA GLY A 481 6.13 18.10 0.14
C GLY A 481 6.27 19.62 0.13
N ALA A 482 7.46 20.12 0.45
CA ALA A 482 7.71 21.57 0.58
C ALA A 482 7.61 22.38 -0.74
N HIS A 483 7.57 21.71 -1.87
CA HIS A 483 7.44 22.33 -3.20
C HIS A 483 6.04 22.15 -3.80
N GLN A 484 5.11 21.61 -3.02
CA GLN A 484 3.74 21.43 -3.48
C GLN A 484 3.06 22.79 -3.65
N ILE A 485 2.47 23.00 -4.84
CA ILE A 485 1.67 24.20 -5.15
C ILE A 485 0.18 23.91 -4.92
N SER A 486 -0.61 24.99 -4.75
CA SER A 486 -2.06 24.88 -4.74
C SER A 486 -2.58 24.53 -6.14
N PHE A 487 -3.68 23.79 -6.22
CA PHE A 487 -4.32 23.50 -7.51
C PHE A 487 -4.72 24.79 -8.27
N ALA A 488 -5.04 25.85 -7.57
CA ALA A 488 -5.28 27.16 -8.17
C ALA A 488 -4.08 27.73 -8.96
N GLN A 489 -2.87 27.26 -8.68
CA GLN A 489 -1.63 27.68 -9.35
C GLN A 489 -1.22 26.76 -10.50
N VAL A 490 -1.96 25.66 -10.72
CA VAL A 490 -1.71 24.74 -11.84
C VAL A 490 -2.13 25.41 -13.15
N ASP A 491 -1.36 25.20 -14.19
CA ASP A 491 -1.69 25.62 -15.54
C ASP A 491 -3.06 25.08 -15.97
N VAL A 492 -3.92 25.96 -16.55
CA VAL A 492 -5.32 25.63 -16.83
C VAL A 492 -5.48 24.51 -17.87
N GLU A 493 -4.56 24.37 -18.84
CA GLU A 493 -4.65 23.30 -19.83
C GLU A 493 -4.38 21.95 -19.17
N LYS A 494 -3.37 21.88 -18.31
CA LYS A 494 -3.05 20.65 -17.54
C LYS A 494 -4.14 20.33 -16.52
N ALA A 495 -4.63 21.34 -15.81
CA ALA A 495 -5.75 21.18 -14.89
C ALA A 495 -6.99 20.65 -15.61
N SER A 496 -7.28 21.17 -16.82
CA SER A 496 -8.39 20.73 -17.64
C SER A 496 -8.25 19.27 -18.10
N GLU A 497 -7.05 18.87 -18.53
CA GLU A 497 -6.81 17.49 -18.93
C GLU A 497 -7.03 16.52 -17.76
N TYR A 498 -6.43 16.83 -16.60
CA TYR A 498 -6.58 16.06 -15.36
C TYR A 498 -8.05 15.97 -14.91
N SER A 499 -8.72 17.11 -14.75
CA SER A 499 -10.09 17.15 -14.19
C SER A 499 -11.12 16.52 -15.13
N CYS A 500 -10.96 16.69 -16.47
CA CYS A 500 -11.78 15.98 -17.44
C CYS A 500 -11.53 14.47 -17.38
N GLU A 501 -10.29 14.05 -17.19
CA GLU A 501 -9.94 12.64 -17.07
C GLU A 501 -10.58 12.02 -15.83
N ASP A 502 -10.55 12.70 -14.68
CA ASP A 502 -11.15 12.21 -13.44
C ASP A 502 -12.67 12.06 -13.54
N SER A 503 -13.38 13.07 -14.06
CA SER A 503 -14.83 12.97 -14.25
C SER A 503 -15.22 11.91 -15.30
N ASP A 504 -14.45 11.75 -16.37
CA ASP A 504 -14.68 10.74 -17.41
C ASP A 504 -14.38 9.31 -16.88
N GLN A 505 -13.27 9.11 -16.18
CA GLN A 505 -12.96 7.83 -15.53
C GLN A 505 -13.99 7.47 -14.46
N CYS A 506 -14.51 8.45 -13.72
CA CYS A 506 -15.57 8.23 -12.74
C CYS A 506 -16.84 7.69 -13.41
N LEU A 507 -17.24 8.25 -14.57
CA LEU A 507 -18.40 7.78 -15.31
C LEU A 507 -18.18 6.37 -15.90
N ASP A 508 -17.01 6.10 -16.45
CA ASP A 508 -16.64 4.78 -16.97
C ASP A 508 -16.68 3.71 -15.87
N VAL A 509 -16.06 3.99 -14.73
CA VAL A 509 -16.05 3.10 -13.56
C VAL A 509 -17.47 2.84 -13.07
N HIS A 510 -18.29 3.89 -12.97
CA HIS A 510 -19.71 3.75 -12.62
C HIS A 510 -20.45 2.81 -13.59
N GLY A 511 -20.21 2.97 -14.89
CA GLY A 511 -20.80 2.12 -15.92
C GLY A 511 -20.50 0.62 -15.76
N VAL A 512 -19.35 0.28 -15.16
CA VAL A 512 -18.95 -1.10 -14.88
C VAL A 512 -19.44 -1.59 -13.51
N LEU A 513 -19.33 -0.77 -12.46
CA LEU A 513 -19.64 -1.20 -11.09
C LEU A 513 -21.14 -1.24 -10.81
N TRP A 514 -21.88 -0.25 -11.31
CA TRP A 514 -23.30 -0.12 -11.02
C TRP A 514 -24.16 -1.31 -11.48
N PRO A 515 -24.01 -1.83 -12.71
CA PRO A 515 -24.77 -3.01 -13.14
C PRO A 515 -24.52 -4.24 -12.24
N ARG A 516 -23.31 -4.40 -11.71
CA ARG A 516 -22.96 -5.49 -10.82
C ARG A 516 -23.67 -5.38 -9.46
N ILE A 517 -23.76 -4.17 -8.91
CA ILE A 517 -24.54 -3.92 -7.68
C ILE A 517 -26.04 -4.10 -7.93
N GLN A 518 -26.52 -3.60 -9.05
CA GLN A 518 -27.94 -3.66 -9.40
C GLN A 518 -28.43 -5.11 -9.62
N ALA A 519 -27.56 -5.99 -10.10
CA ALA A 519 -27.88 -7.39 -10.34
C ALA A 519 -28.06 -8.21 -9.04
N ASP A 520 -27.45 -7.77 -7.92
CA ASP A 520 -27.58 -8.44 -6.63
C ASP A 520 -28.42 -7.61 -5.64
N PRO A 521 -29.63 -8.07 -5.27
CA PRO A 521 -30.49 -7.34 -4.34
C PRO A 521 -29.88 -7.09 -2.96
N LYS A 522 -28.93 -7.92 -2.50
CA LYS A 522 -28.26 -7.75 -1.21
C LYS A 522 -27.23 -6.64 -1.29
N LEU A 523 -26.40 -6.66 -2.33
CA LEU A 523 -25.42 -5.60 -2.57
C LEU A 523 -26.14 -4.26 -2.80
N ARG A 524 -27.24 -4.27 -3.54
CA ARG A 524 -28.08 -3.09 -3.74
C ARG A 524 -28.61 -2.53 -2.43
N ALA A 525 -29.14 -3.38 -1.53
CA ALA A 525 -29.66 -2.94 -0.24
C ALA A 525 -28.54 -2.33 0.65
N ILE A 526 -27.33 -2.92 0.64
CA ILE A 526 -26.17 -2.36 1.36
C ILE A 526 -25.80 -1.01 0.78
N TYR A 527 -25.71 -0.92 -0.56
CA TYR A 527 -25.35 0.33 -1.23
C TYR A 527 -26.35 1.46 -0.95
N ASP A 528 -27.64 1.17 -0.92
CA ASP A 528 -28.68 2.15 -0.58
C ASP A 528 -28.53 2.68 0.86
N ILE A 529 -28.07 1.80 1.81
CA ILE A 529 -27.74 2.22 3.17
C ILE A 529 -26.51 3.13 3.17
N GLU A 530 -25.46 2.80 2.41
CA GLU A 530 -24.22 3.59 2.36
C GLU A 530 -24.46 5.00 1.77
N ILE A 531 -25.25 5.12 0.71
CA ILE A 531 -25.63 6.42 0.14
C ILE A 531 -26.43 7.23 1.14
N ALA A 532 -27.40 6.63 1.81
CA ALA A 532 -28.20 7.30 2.85
C ALA A 532 -27.31 7.72 4.05
N THR A 533 -26.36 6.89 4.42
CA THR A 533 -25.39 7.20 5.49
C THR A 533 -24.48 8.36 5.10
N SER A 534 -23.97 8.39 3.86
CA SER A 534 -23.19 9.52 3.33
C SER A 534 -23.97 10.85 3.42
N GLU A 535 -25.27 10.83 3.10
CA GLU A 535 -26.15 12.00 3.27
C GLU A 535 -26.28 12.43 4.72
N ALA A 536 -26.50 11.48 5.64
CA ALA A 536 -26.62 11.77 7.06
C ALA A 536 -25.30 12.34 7.63
N LEU A 537 -24.15 11.76 7.26
CA LEU A 537 -22.84 12.23 7.66
C LEU A 537 -22.56 13.64 7.14
N PHE A 538 -22.87 13.92 5.88
CA PHE A 538 -22.76 15.27 5.33
C PHE A 538 -23.51 16.30 6.20
N ARG A 539 -24.75 16.01 6.61
CA ARG A 539 -25.54 16.90 7.47
C ARG A 539 -24.96 17.04 8.87
N ILE A 540 -24.50 15.96 9.47
CA ILE A 540 -23.85 15.97 10.77
C ILE A 540 -22.59 16.83 10.74
N GLU A 541 -21.75 16.65 9.71
CA GLU A 541 -20.52 17.41 9.55
C GLU A 541 -20.79 18.90 9.30
N ARG A 542 -21.80 19.25 8.51
CA ARG A 542 -22.21 20.66 8.29
C ARG A 542 -22.78 21.31 9.54
N ASN A 543 -23.51 20.58 10.36
CA ASN A 543 -24.02 21.10 11.64
C ASN A 543 -22.89 21.34 12.65
N GLY A 544 -21.83 20.52 12.57
CA GLY A 544 -20.72 20.56 13.51
C GLY A 544 -21.12 20.21 14.95
N VAL A 545 -20.24 20.56 15.88
CA VAL A 545 -20.45 20.39 17.32
C VAL A 545 -20.27 21.73 18.03
N LEU A 546 -21.10 21.98 19.03
CA LEU A 546 -20.94 23.15 19.88
C LEU A 546 -19.85 22.88 20.93
N ILE A 547 -18.82 23.70 20.91
CA ILE A 547 -17.72 23.64 21.89
C ILE A 547 -17.92 24.72 22.94
N ASP A 548 -17.90 24.35 24.21
CA ASP A 548 -17.89 25.28 25.35
C ASP A 548 -16.43 25.80 25.52
N GLY A 549 -16.12 26.89 24.81
CA GLY A 549 -14.81 27.53 24.86
C GLY A 549 -14.37 27.97 26.25
N PRO A 550 -15.22 28.63 27.03
CA PRO A 550 -14.91 29.01 28.42
C PRO A 550 -14.55 27.82 29.33
N THR A 551 -15.30 26.73 29.25
CA THR A 551 -14.99 25.51 30.03
C THR A 551 -13.65 24.90 29.62
N LEU A 552 -13.37 24.79 28.30
CA LEU A 552 -12.10 24.28 27.79
C LEU A 552 -10.92 25.19 28.19
N ALA A 553 -11.10 26.49 28.12
CA ALA A 553 -10.08 27.44 28.56
C ALA A 553 -9.76 27.29 30.05
N GLY A 554 -10.81 27.15 30.89
CA GLY A 554 -10.65 26.88 32.32
C GLY A 554 -9.91 25.57 32.61
N GLN A 555 -10.25 24.50 31.90
CA GLN A 555 -9.55 23.21 31.99
C GLN A 555 -8.09 23.32 31.53
N SER A 556 -7.83 24.02 30.43
CA SER A 556 -6.47 24.24 29.90
C SER A 556 -5.62 25.02 30.92
N GLN A 557 -6.18 26.04 31.56
CA GLN A 557 -5.49 26.81 32.59
C GLN A 557 -5.19 25.95 33.82
N ALA A 558 -6.17 25.16 34.29
CA ALA A 558 -5.99 24.27 35.44
C ALA A 558 -4.93 23.19 35.17
N LEU A 559 -4.95 22.59 33.96
CA LEU A 559 -3.94 21.64 33.53
C LEU A 559 -2.55 22.30 33.43
N GLY A 560 -2.46 23.51 32.87
CA GLY A 560 -1.21 24.25 32.80
C GLY A 560 -0.60 24.52 34.16
N GLN A 561 -1.43 24.94 35.15
CA GLN A 561 -0.99 25.11 36.55
C GLN A 561 -0.52 23.77 37.15
N ARG A 562 -1.24 22.69 36.91
CA ARG A 562 -0.87 21.36 37.43
C ARG A 562 0.44 20.85 36.80
N ILE A 563 0.65 21.10 35.52
CA ILE A 563 1.92 20.78 34.84
C ILE A 563 3.09 21.52 35.51
N LEU A 564 2.96 22.84 35.70
CA LEU A 564 4.02 23.64 36.37
C LEU A 564 4.30 23.15 37.81
N GLN A 565 3.27 22.75 38.56
CA GLN A 565 3.47 22.15 39.88
C GLN A 565 4.23 20.83 39.78
N LEU A 566 3.85 19.94 38.87
CA LEU A 566 4.50 18.64 38.69
C LEU A 566 5.95 18.79 38.18
N GLU A 567 6.21 19.77 37.34
CA GLU A 567 7.57 20.12 36.91
C GLU A 567 8.42 20.57 38.10
N THR A 568 7.87 21.44 38.94
CA THR A 568 8.56 21.90 40.17
C THR A 568 8.84 20.73 41.10
N GLU A 569 7.83 19.90 41.41
CA GLU A 569 7.99 18.69 42.20
C GLU A 569 9.09 17.75 41.62
N ALA A 570 9.09 17.55 40.29
CA ALA A 570 10.08 16.74 39.64
C ALA A 570 11.50 17.33 39.74
N TYR A 571 11.65 18.65 39.63
CA TYR A 571 12.93 19.32 39.79
C TYR A 571 13.44 19.27 41.23
N GLU A 572 12.55 19.38 42.21
CA GLU A 572 12.89 19.23 43.64
C GLU A 572 13.39 17.80 43.93
N ILE A 573 12.68 16.77 43.44
CA ILE A 573 13.07 15.37 43.60
C ILE A 573 14.41 15.09 42.87
N ALA A 574 14.59 15.59 41.67
CA ALA A 574 15.82 15.44 40.93
C ALA A 574 16.97 16.31 41.47
N GLY A 575 16.68 17.34 42.29
CA GLY A 575 17.65 18.30 42.81
C GLY A 575 18.24 19.22 41.76
N GLN A 576 17.63 19.31 40.57
CA GLN A 576 18.01 20.19 39.48
C GLN A 576 16.91 20.30 38.44
N PRO A 577 16.79 21.43 37.72
CA PRO A 577 15.91 21.53 36.55
C PRO A 577 16.43 20.68 35.38
N PHE A 578 15.50 20.12 34.62
CA PHE A 578 15.78 19.35 33.40
C PHE A 578 14.57 19.36 32.46
N ASN A 579 14.75 19.02 31.20
CA ASN A 579 13.66 18.95 30.25
C ASN A 579 12.93 17.61 30.35
N LEU A 580 11.72 17.63 30.93
CA LEU A 580 10.83 16.47 31.08
C LEU A 580 10.37 15.86 29.74
N SER A 581 10.48 16.60 28.63
CA SER A 581 10.20 16.09 27.28
C SER A 581 11.45 15.50 26.60
N SER A 582 12.60 15.46 27.28
CA SER A 582 13.83 14.90 26.75
C SER A 582 14.09 13.49 27.33
N PRO A 583 13.90 12.40 26.58
CA PRO A 583 14.19 11.05 27.05
C PRO A 583 15.63 10.89 27.55
N LYS A 584 16.58 11.60 26.91
CA LYS A 584 17.99 11.58 27.31
C LYS A 584 18.19 12.15 28.71
N GLN A 585 17.64 13.35 28.99
CA GLN A 585 17.79 13.97 30.31
C GLN A 585 17.00 13.22 31.39
N LEU A 586 15.85 12.63 31.05
CA LEU A 586 15.14 11.71 31.94
C LEU A 586 15.99 10.49 32.28
N GLY A 587 16.67 9.89 31.30
CA GLY A 587 17.57 8.77 31.53
C GLY A 587 18.73 9.14 32.46
N GLU A 588 19.38 10.28 32.24
CA GLU A 588 20.44 10.82 33.12
C GLU A 588 19.94 11.02 34.57
N ILE A 589 18.73 11.55 34.75
CA ILE A 589 18.13 11.74 36.08
C ILE A 589 17.81 10.39 36.73
N PHE A 590 17.12 9.49 36.04
CA PHE A 590 16.64 8.24 36.65
C PHE A 590 17.78 7.25 36.90
N PHE A 591 18.66 7.05 35.94
CA PHE A 591 19.63 5.96 35.99
C PHE A 591 20.98 6.42 36.53
N ASP A 592 21.47 7.60 36.11
CA ASP A 592 22.79 8.07 36.53
C ASP A 592 22.74 8.77 37.89
N LYS A 593 21.70 9.60 38.14
CA LYS A 593 21.61 10.40 39.36
C LYS A 593 20.83 9.73 40.49
N LEU A 594 19.64 9.21 40.21
CA LEU A 594 18.80 8.53 41.19
C LEU A 594 19.15 7.06 41.37
N GLY A 595 20.00 6.48 40.48
CA GLY A 595 20.50 5.10 40.59
C GLY A 595 19.40 4.05 40.43
N LEU A 596 18.32 4.33 39.73
CA LEU A 596 17.26 3.35 39.49
C LEU A 596 17.78 2.21 38.61
N PRO A 597 17.40 0.95 38.90
CA PRO A 597 17.85 -0.18 38.08
C PRO A 597 17.23 -0.10 36.68
N VAL A 598 18.05 -0.27 35.67
CA VAL A 598 17.61 -0.39 34.28
C VAL A 598 17.02 -1.79 34.07
N ILE A 599 15.70 -1.89 33.99
CA ILE A 599 15.00 -3.18 33.78
C ILE A 599 15.02 -3.58 32.31
N LYS A 600 14.90 -2.60 31.38
CA LYS A 600 14.92 -2.82 29.94
C LYS A 600 15.44 -1.57 29.25
N LYS A 601 16.39 -1.73 28.32
CA LYS A 601 16.85 -0.65 27.43
C LYS A 601 16.05 -0.65 26.14
N THR A 602 15.74 0.55 25.62
CA THR A 602 15.23 0.71 24.26
C THR A 602 16.39 0.87 23.29
N ALA A 603 16.16 0.67 21.99
CA ALA A 603 17.19 0.81 20.96
C ALA A 603 17.89 2.20 20.94
N THR A 604 17.29 3.19 21.61
CA THR A 604 17.81 4.57 21.67
C THR A 604 18.26 5.00 23.07
N GLY A 605 18.31 4.12 24.03
CA GLY A 605 18.76 4.38 25.41
C GLY A 605 17.69 4.21 26.47
#